data_5154410c3ac47760e8c7678ed8308190
#
_entry.id   5154410c3ac47760e8c7678ed8308190
#
_cell.length_a   1.000
_cell.length_b   1.000
_cell.length_c   1.000
_cell.angle_alpha   90.00
_cell.angle_beta   90.00
_cell.angle_gamma   90.00
#
_symmetry.space_group_name_H-M   'P 1'
#
loop_
_entity.id
_entity.type
_entity.pdbx_description
1 polymer ?
#
loop_
_entity_poly.entity_id
_entity_poly.type
_entity_poly.pdbx_seq_one_letter_code
_entity_poly.pdbx_strand_id
1 'polypeptide(L)'
;LRSHRGTVPPDEMQIETTMRSGESVQLTNSIDDYLRDMGPVDKAFIFGIAPRPWRPEERVLRTEGWDEGQNHNDVAAETAKHAPDKIIPFMSLHPLDSNWKDEYDRCVGDLGCKGIKLGPNYQDFDPTGPEAFELFARLEADGIPIVFHQGTSPMTEAPLNYAHPLTSDKIAMAFPNLTMVLAHLGHPWQNDCLAVVRKHPNVWADVSAQYYRPYSFWQGMRLFYEWGVTDKILFASDWPVTRPQDNIDHLRGLEKFAKDHRLPQSPSEDIEGIINRDAVEILRVD
;
A
#
# COMPACT_ATOMS: atom_id res chain seq x y z
N LEU A 1 -17.51 -10.22 -2.14
CA LEU A 1 -16.76 -9.90 -3.37
C LEU A 1 -17.68 -9.55 -4.55
N ARG A 2 -18.88 -10.14 -4.66
CA ARG A 2 -19.85 -9.74 -5.71
C ARG A 2 -20.30 -8.27 -5.62
N SER A 3 -20.18 -7.61 -4.48
CA SER A 3 -20.55 -6.21 -4.28
C SER A 3 -19.55 -5.21 -4.90
N HIS A 4 -18.36 -5.65 -5.31
CA HIS A 4 -17.34 -4.75 -5.87
C HIS A 4 -17.44 -4.53 -7.37
N ARG A 5 -18.24 -5.35 -8.09
CA ARG A 5 -18.39 -5.22 -9.54
C ARG A 5 -19.01 -3.90 -10.01
N GLY A 6 -19.53 -3.09 -9.11
CA GLY A 6 -20.19 -1.82 -9.44
C GLY A 6 -19.35 -0.57 -9.23
N THR A 7 -18.15 -0.66 -8.64
CA THR A 7 -17.36 0.51 -8.26
C THR A 7 -16.08 0.70 -9.08
N VAL A 8 -15.70 -0.28 -9.90
CA VAL A 8 -14.52 -0.21 -10.78
C VAL A 8 -15.00 -0.10 -12.22
N PRO A 9 -14.68 0.99 -12.94
CA PRO A 9 -14.99 1.08 -14.37
C PRO A 9 -14.24 -0.05 -15.10
N PRO A 10 -14.89 -0.72 -16.04
CA PRO A 10 -14.17 -1.64 -16.92
C PRO A 10 -13.28 -0.80 -17.83
N ASP A 11 -12.13 -1.21 -18.13
CA ASP A 11 -11.49 -1.14 -19.42
C ASP A 11 -9.97 -0.91 -19.49
N GLU A 12 -9.14 -0.71 -18.42
CA GLU A 12 -7.73 -0.47 -18.76
C GLU A 12 -6.62 -0.90 -17.76
N MET A 13 -6.92 -1.51 -16.63
CA MET A 13 -5.92 -2.14 -15.78
C MET A 13 -6.30 -3.58 -15.41
N GLN A 14 -5.46 -4.54 -15.73
CA GLN A 14 -5.71 -5.94 -15.42
C GLN A 14 -4.95 -6.34 -14.16
N ILE A 15 -5.69 -6.57 -13.06
CA ILE A 15 -5.22 -7.49 -12.03
C ILE A 15 -5.81 -8.84 -12.36
N GLU A 16 -5.00 -9.74 -12.86
CA GLU A 16 -5.41 -11.12 -13.01
C GLU A 16 -5.10 -11.84 -11.70
N THR A 17 -6.12 -12.14 -10.93
CA THR A 17 -6.01 -12.94 -9.72
C THR A 17 -7.00 -14.09 -9.75
N THR A 18 -6.52 -15.29 -9.43
CA THR A 18 -7.40 -16.44 -9.26
C THR A 18 -8.00 -16.38 -7.88
N MET A 19 -9.28 -16.02 -7.81
CA MET A 19 -10.04 -16.01 -6.57
C MET A 19 -10.34 -17.44 -6.11
N ARG A 20 -10.69 -17.59 -4.82
CA ARG A 20 -11.16 -18.88 -4.25
C ARG A 20 -12.27 -19.55 -5.08
N SER A 21 -13.05 -18.76 -5.82
CA SER A 21 -14.07 -19.27 -6.75
C SER A 21 -13.50 -19.85 -8.05
N GLY A 22 -12.17 -19.72 -8.30
CA GLY A 22 -11.56 -20.03 -9.59
C GLY A 22 -11.86 -18.99 -10.69
N GLU A 23 -12.54 -17.88 -10.34
CA GLU A 23 -12.81 -16.79 -11.27
C GLU A 23 -11.61 -15.84 -11.33
N SER A 24 -11.17 -15.48 -12.54
CA SER A 24 -10.24 -14.39 -12.75
C SER A 24 -10.97 -13.05 -12.57
N VAL A 25 -10.36 -12.15 -11.83
CA VAL A 25 -10.82 -10.76 -11.69
C VAL A 25 -9.83 -9.88 -12.42
N GLN A 26 -10.34 -9.10 -13.37
CA GLN A 26 -9.58 -8.09 -14.08
C GLN A 26 -10.00 -6.71 -13.58
N LEU A 27 -9.03 -5.91 -13.14
CA LEU A 27 -9.19 -4.49 -12.84
C LEU A 27 -8.46 -3.71 -13.92
N THR A 28 -9.19 -2.89 -14.67
CA THR A 28 -8.64 -2.11 -15.79
C THR A 28 -8.78 -0.63 -15.52
N ASN A 29 -7.73 0.15 -15.71
CA ASN A 29 -7.75 1.61 -15.58
C ASN A 29 -6.68 2.26 -16.46
N SER A 30 -6.96 3.49 -16.88
CA SER A 30 -6.02 4.34 -17.62
C SER A 30 -5.30 5.35 -16.72
N ILE A 31 -4.28 6.00 -17.28
CA ILE A 31 -3.64 7.17 -16.65
C ILE A 31 -4.68 8.28 -16.43
N ASP A 32 -5.59 8.49 -17.40
CA ASP A 32 -6.63 9.51 -17.28
C ASP A 32 -7.61 9.20 -16.13
N ASP A 33 -7.97 7.93 -15.93
CA ASP A 33 -8.77 7.50 -14.78
C ASP A 33 -8.03 7.72 -13.47
N TYR A 34 -6.74 7.38 -13.42
CA TYR A 34 -5.92 7.64 -12.24
C TYR A 34 -5.88 9.13 -11.90
N LEU A 35 -5.57 9.99 -12.87
CA LEU A 35 -5.49 11.44 -12.65
C LEU A 35 -6.83 12.02 -12.21
N ARG A 36 -7.93 11.58 -12.80
CA ARG A 36 -9.29 11.96 -12.41
C ARG A 36 -9.59 11.55 -10.97
N ASP A 37 -9.34 10.30 -10.64
CA ASP A 37 -9.69 9.71 -9.35
C ASP A 37 -8.82 10.24 -8.21
N MET A 38 -7.58 10.70 -8.51
CA MET A 38 -6.72 11.41 -7.56
C MET A 38 -7.14 12.87 -7.34
N GLY A 39 -8.21 13.37 -7.99
CA GLY A 39 -8.71 14.74 -7.80
C GLY A 39 -8.85 15.17 -6.33
N PRO A 40 -9.43 14.37 -5.44
CA PRO A 40 -9.66 14.72 -4.03
C PRO A 40 -8.42 14.85 -3.15
N VAL A 41 -7.24 14.39 -3.57
CA VAL A 41 -6.01 14.42 -2.77
C VAL A 41 -5.01 15.42 -3.35
N ASP A 42 -4.19 16.02 -2.50
CA ASP A 42 -3.16 16.98 -2.92
C ASP A 42 -1.93 16.28 -3.50
N LYS A 43 -1.54 15.16 -2.91
CA LYS A 43 -0.43 14.32 -3.35
C LYS A 43 -0.86 12.86 -3.45
N ALA A 44 -0.22 12.11 -4.34
CA ALA A 44 -0.44 10.68 -4.49
C ALA A 44 0.88 9.95 -4.75
N PHE A 45 1.08 8.82 -4.08
CA PHE A 45 2.19 7.93 -4.36
C PHE A 45 1.76 6.89 -5.38
N ILE A 46 2.57 6.67 -6.42
CA ILE A 46 2.31 5.64 -7.42
C ILE A 46 3.46 4.63 -7.45
N PHE A 47 3.09 3.36 -7.56
CA PHE A 47 4.04 2.25 -7.58
C PHE A 47 3.47 1.02 -8.30
N GLY A 48 4.37 0.22 -8.85
CA GLY A 48 4.07 -1.16 -9.23
C GLY A 48 4.52 -2.16 -8.16
N ILE A 49 4.52 -3.44 -8.51
CA ILE A 49 5.12 -4.52 -7.72
C ILE A 49 6.13 -5.25 -8.60
N ALA A 50 7.36 -5.35 -8.15
CA ALA A 50 8.40 -6.08 -8.85
C ALA A 50 8.00 -7.56 -9.00
N PRO A 51 8.13 -8.15 -10.19
CA PRO A 51 7.85 -9.56 -10.39
C PRO A 51 8.86 -10.43 -9.65
N ARG A 52 8.53 -11.70 -9.49
CA ARG A 52 9.47 -12.72 -9.02
C ARG A 52 10.58 -12.92 -10.06
N PRO A 53 11.87 -12.91 -9.71
CA PRO A 53 12.96 -13.03 -10.69
C PRO A 53 12.93 -14.33 -11.50
N TRP A 54 12.36 -15.41 -10.93
CA TRP A 54 12.19 -16.70 -11.60
C TRP A 54 10.88 -16.84 -12.39
N ARG A 55 10.04 -15.78 -12.40
CA ARG A 55 8.79 -15.69 -13.16
C ARG A 55 8.54 -14.23 -13.59
N PRO A 56 9.45 -13.65 -14.38
CA PRO A 56 9.40 -12.23 -14.72
C PRO A 56 8.17 -11.86 -15.58
N GLU A 57 7.55 -12.84 -16.23
CA GLU A 57 6.31 -12.66 -16.99
C GLU A 57 5.05 -12.55 -16.12
N GLU A 58 5.11 -13.03 -14.88
CA GLU A 58 3.99 -12.95 -13.94
C GLU A 58 3.99 -11.58 -13.28
N ARG A 59 3.16 -10.67 -13.76
CA ARG A 59 2.96 -9.36 -13.14
C ARG A 59 1.68 -9.35 -12.33
N VAL A 60 1.77 -8.87 -11.11
CA VAL A 60 0.60 -8.69 -10.24
C VAL A 60 -0.32 -7.61 -10.78
N LEU A 61 0.24 -6.59 -11.42
CA LEU A 61 -0.47 -5.47 -12.02
C LEU A 61 -0.03 -5.29 -13.47
N ARG A 62 -1.00 -5.18 -14.38
CA ARG A 62 -0.76 -4.83 -15.80
C ARG A 62 -1.58 -3.60 -16.13
N THR A 63 -0.97 -2.61 -16.76
CA THR A 63 -1.64 -1.41 -17.25
C THR A 63 -1.73 -1.50 -18.76
N GLU A 64 -2.92 -1.42 -19.35
CA GLU A 64 -3.09 -1.37 -20.82
C GLU A 64 -2.44 -0.09 -21.38
N GLY A 65 -1.92 -0.20 -22.62
CA GLY A 65 -1.18 0.90 -23.26
C GLY A 65 0.31 0.92 -22.93
N TRP A 66 0.78 0.04 -22.09
CA TRP A 66 2.20 -0.16 -21.83
C TRP A 66 2.67 -1.43 -22.52
N ASP A 67 3.75 -1.33 -23.28
CA ASP A 67 4.29 -2.46 -24.02
C ASP A 67 4.61 -3.64 -23.09
N GLU A 68 4.29 -4.86 -23.56
CA GLU A 68 4.73 -6.07 -22.89
C GLU A 68 6.26 -6.03 -22.71
N GLY A 69 6.70 -6.02 -21.45
CA GLY A 69 8.13 -5.93 -21.13
C GLY A 69 8.58 -4.62 -20.50
N GLN A 70 7.75 -3.58 -20.41
CA GLN A 70 8.13 -2.37 -19.67
C GLN A 70 8.36 -2.66 -18.19
N ASN A 71 9.40 -2.05 -17.65
CA ASN A 71 9.70 -2.12 -16.24
C ASN A 71 8.63 -1.35 -15.44
N HIS A 72 8.11 -1.95 -14.37
CA HIS A 72 7.09 -1.35 -13.50
C HIS A 72 7.54 -0.04 -12.85
N ASN A 73 8.85 0.16 -12.63
CA ASN A 73 9.40 1.41 -12.12
C ASN A 73 9.38 2.52 -13.17
N ASP A 74 9.63 2.17 -14.45
CA ASP A 74 9.48 3.12 -15.55
C ASP A 74 8.04 3.57 -15.71
N VAL A 75 7.07 2.65 -15.55
CA VAL A 75 5.64 2.97 -15.57
C VAL A 75 5.29 3.95 -14.47
N ALA A 76 5.76 3.72 -13.24
CA ALA A 76 5.48 4.62 -12.12
C ALA A 76 6.09 6.02 -12.36
N ALA A 77 7.33 6.08 -12.81
CA ALA A 77 8.02 7.34 -13.10
C ALA A 77 7.38 8.09 -14.28
N GLU A 78 7.00 7.38 -15.35
CA GLU A 78 6.34 8.00 -16.50
C GLU A 78 4.95 8.54 -16.12
N THR A 79 4.18 7.79 -15.34
CA THR A 79 2.89 8.27 -14.85
C THR A 79 3.05 9.54 -14.01
N ALA A 80 4.09 9.62 -13.18
CA ALA A 80 4.36 10.81 -12.38
C ALA A 80 4.62 12.06 -13.23
N LYS A 81 5.18 11.93 -14.44
CA LYS A 81 5.41 13.07 -15.34
C LYS A 81 4.14 13.74 -15.85
N HIS A 82 2.99 13.04 -15.82
CA HIS A 82 1.71 13.63 -16.23
C HIS A 82 1.18 14.67 -15.22
N ALA A 83 1.59 14.58 -13.94
CA ALA A 83 1.26 15.55 -12.91
C ALA A 83 2.38 15.62 -11.86
N PRO A 84 3.56 16.16 -12.20
CA PRO A 84 4.76 16.10 -11.37
C PRO A 84 4.62 16.84 -10.03
N ASP A 85 3.75 17.83 -9.97
CA ASP A 85 3.45 18.55 -8.72
C ASP A 85 2.52 17.74 -7.79
N LYS A 86 1.95 16.64 -8.26
CA LYS A 86 0.96 15.85 -7.54
C LYS A 86 1.40 14.41 -7.30
N ILE A 87 2.00 13.77 -8.30
CA ILE A 87 2.31 12.34 -8.27
C ILE A 87 3.78 12.13 -7.93
N ILE A 88 4.03 11.33 -6.90
CA ILE A 88 5.37 10.98 -6.43
C ILE A 88 5.61 9.49 -6.74
N PRO A 89 6.59 9.14 -7.58
CA PRO A 89 6.87 7.76 -7.93
C PRO A 89 7.60 7.04 -6.80
N PHE A 90 7.15 5.83 -6.49
CA PHE A 90 7.83 4.87 -5.63
C PHE A 90 8.30 3.70 -6.49
N MET A 91 9.49 3.21 -6.22
CA MET A 91 10.01 2.01 -6.86
C MET A 91 9.44 0.73 -6.24
N SER A 92 9.63 -0.38 -6.90
CA SER A 92 9.52 -1.73 -6.32
C SER A 92 10.68 -2.57 -6.80
N LEU A 93 11.30 -3.30 -5.90
CA LEU A 93 12.46 -4.16 -6.16
C LEU A 93 12.21 -5.55 -5.58
N HIS A 94 12.95 -6.52 -6.07
CA HIS A 94 12.95 -7.84 -5.48
C HIS A 94 14.31 -8.14 -4.85
N PRO A 95 14.42 -8.42 -3.54
CA PRO A 95 15.72 -8.57 -2.88
C PRO A 95 16.54 -9.77 -3.38
N LEU A 96 15.89 -10.76 -4.02
CA LEU A 96 16.56 -11.91 -4.65
C LEU A 96 16.90 -11.70 -6.13
N ASP A 97 16.60 -10.54 -6.71
CA ASP A 97 17.06 -10.18 -8.04
C ASP A 97 18.53 -9.79 -7.97
N SER A 98 19.38 -10.42 -8.79
CA SER A 98 20.81 -10.13 -8.82
C SER A 98 21.13 -8.70 -9.23
N ASN A 99 20.21 -8.01 -9.93
CA ASN A 99 20.38 -6.67 -10.44
C ASN A 99 19.68 -5.61 -9.57
N TRP A 100 19.15 -5.95 -8.41
CA TRP A 100 18.36 -5.01 -7.62
C TRP A 100 19.14 -3.74 -7.23
N LYS A 101 20.48 -3.83 -7.07
CA LYS A 101 21.31 -2.68 -6.70
C LYS A 101 21.41 -1.66 -7.83
N ASP A 102 21.64 -2.13 -9.04
CA ASP A 102 21.73 -1.26 -10.23
C ASP A 102 20.36 -0.63 -10.51
N GLU A 103 19.28 -1.40 -10.35
CA GLU A 103 17.92 -0.89 -10.51
C GLU A 103 17.55 0.11 -9.40
N TYR A 104 18.01 -0.11 -8.17
CA TYR A 104 17.85 0.86 -7.07
C TYR A 104 18.50 2.20 -7.43
N ASP A 105 19.78 2.16 -7.85
CA ASP A 105 20.52 3.37 -8.21
C ASP A 105 19.86 4.11 -9.37
N ARG A 106 19.36 3.39 -10.37
CA ARG A 106 18.59 3.94 -11.48
C ARG A 106 17.27 4.57 -11.01
N CYS A 107 16.52 3.90 -10.16
CA CYS A 107 15.25 4.41 -9.65
C CYS A 107 15.41 5.71 -8.86
N VAL A 108 16.41 5.78 -8.00
CA VAL A 108 16.67 6.97 -7.20
C VAL A 108 17.29 8.09 -8.03
N GLY A 109 18.28 7.77 -8.90
CA GLY A 109 19.03 8.74 -9.67
C GLY A 109 18.30 9.24 -10.91
N ASP A 110 17.86 8.31 -11.77
CA ASP A 110 17.34 8.65 -13.09
C ASP A 110 15.81 8.81 -13.10
N LEU A 111 15.10 7.98 -12.34
CA LEU A 111 13.63 7.99 -12.31
C LEU A 111 13.03 8.89 -11.23
N GLY A 112 13.85 9.35 -10.28
CA GLY A 112 13.40 10.23 -9.20
C GLY A 112 12.44 9.60 -8.21
N CYS A 113 12.50 8.27 -8.04
CA CYS A 113 11.68 7.56 -7.05
C CYS A 113 12.06 7.99 -5.63
N LYS A 114 11.04 8.25 -4.80
CA LYS A 114 11.19 8.80 -3.45
C LYS A 114 10.96 7.78 -2.34
N GLY A 115 10.45 6.61 -2.66
CA GLY A 115 10.15 5.54 -1.73
C GLY A 115 10.09 4.19 -2.43
N ILE A 116 9.81 3.14 -1.66
CA ILE A 116 9.68 1.78 -2.19
C ILE A 116 8.38 1.13 -1.74
N LYS A 117 7.71 0.42 -2.65
CA LYS A 117 6.61 -0.50 -2.35
C LYS A 117 7.10 -1.93 -2.41
N LEU A 118 6.84 -2.69 -1.36
CA LEU A 118 7.11 -4.12 -1.30
C LEU A 118 5.83 -4.90 -0.93
N GLY A 119 5.67 -6.04 -1.58
CA GLY A 119 4.64 -7.01 -1.26
C GLY A 119 5.27 -8.39 -1.07
N PRO A 120 5.89 -8.67 0.09
CA PRO A 120 6.68 -9.88 0.29
C PRO A 120 5.93 -11.18 -0.03
N ASN A 121 4.62 -11.21 0.25
CA ASN A 121 3.76 -12.34 -0.09
C ASN A 121 3.48 -12.45 -1.61
N TYR A 122 3.35 -11.33 -2.33
CA TYR A 122 3.16 -11.32 -3.79
C TYR A 122 4.45 -11.64 -4.52
N GLN A 123 5.55 -11.14 -3.98
CA GLN A 123 6.89 -11.31 -4.51
C GLN A 123 7.53 -12.62 -4.06
N ASP A 124 6.94 -13.34 -3.10
CA ASP A 124 7.39 -14.63 -2.56
C ASP A 124 8.83 -14.59 -2.02
N PHE A 125 9.11 -13.64 -1.13
CA PHE A 125 10.38 -13.60 -0.38
C PHE A 125 10.14 -13.42 1.12
N ASP A 126 11.03 -13.99 1.94
CA ASP A 126 10.99 -13.78 3.40
C ASP A 126 11.46 -12.35 3.74
N PRO A 127 10.57 -11.47 4.27
CA PRO A 127 10.96 -10.11 4.62
C PRO A 127 11.90 -10.03 5.82
N THR A 128 12.15 -11.14 6.50
CA THR A 128 13.11 -11.25 7.61
C THR A 128 14.39 -12.01 7.21
N GLY A 129 14.53 -12.35 5.94
CA GLY A 129 15.70 -13.01 5.38
C GLY A 129 16.89 -12.07 5.16
N PRO A 130 18.10 -12.62 5.02
CA PRO A 130 19.31 -11.82 4.89
C PRO A 130 19.32 -10.93 3.63
N GLU A 131 18.76 -11.38 2.52
CA GLU A 131 18.70 -10.63 1.27
C GLU A 131 17.77 -9.41 1.39
N ALA A 132 16.62 -9.59 2.07
CA ALA A 132 15.72 -8.48 2.39
C ALA A 132 16.39 -7.48 3.33
N PHE A 133 17.14 -7.96 4.33
CA PHE A 133 17.85 -7.10 5.27
C PHE A 133 18.98 -6.30 4.59
N GLU A 134 19.62 -6.84 3.56
CA GLU A 134 20.60 -6.09 2.76
C GLU A 134 19.94 -4.89 2.04
N LEU A 135 18.75 -5.11 1.45
CA LEU A 135 17.96 -4.03 0.85
C LEU A 135 17.53 -3.01 1.91
N PHE A 136 17.02 -3.45 3.06
CA PHE A 136 16.55 -2.55 4.11
C PHE A 136 17.67 -1.72 4.73
N ALA A 137 18.87 -2.27 4.86
CA ALA A 137 20.04 -1.52 5.29
C ALA A 137 20.39 -0.37 4.33
N ARG A 138 20.25 -0.60 3.02
CA ARG A 138 20.44 0.44 2.02
C ARG A 138 19.34 1.52 2.11
N LEU A 139 18.08 1.12 2.22
CA LEU A 139 16.95 2.04 2.35
C LEU A 139 17.06 2.91 3.61
N GLU A 140 17.44 2.32 4.76
CA GLU A 140 17.65 3.07 6.00
C GLU A 140 18.79 4.08 5.86
N ALA A 141 19.91 3.69 5.27
CA ALA A 141 21.07 4.55 5.08
C ALA A 141 20.76 5.76 4.17
N ASP A 142 19.93 5.56 3.15
CA ASP A 142 19.56 6.59 2.20
C ASP A 142 18.28 7.35 2.61
N GLY A 143 17.62 6.94 3.70
CA GLY A 143 16.40 7.56 4.22
C GLY A 143 15.17 7.31 3.33
N ILE A 144 15.16 6.26 2.53
CA ILE A 144 14.06 5.90 1.61
C ILE A 144 12.99 5.12 2.39
N PRO A 145 11.73 5.62 2.48
CA PRO A 145 10.67 4.95 3.21
C PRO A 145 10.11 3.74 2.46
N ILE A 146 9.56 2.79 3.23
CA ILE A 146 8.91 1.59 2.69
C ILE A 146 7.41 1.63 2.93
N VAL A 147 6.62 1.31 1.90
CA VAL A 147 5.22 0.90 2.04
C VAL A 147 5.15 -0.62 1.85
N PHE A 148 4.90 -1.35 2.93
CA PHE A 148 4.68 -2.79 2.90
C PHE A 148 3.23 -3.13 2.62
N HIS A 149 2.99 -4.06 1.69
CA HIS A 149 1.73 -4.79 1.72
C HIS A 149 1.68 -5.61 3.01
N GLN A 150 0.65 -5.38 3.81
CA GLN A 150 0.39 -6.14 5.03
C GLN A 150 -1.05 -6.65 5.01
N GLY A 151 -1.22 -7.87 5.49
CA GLY A 151 -2.55 -8.45 5.55
C GLY A 151 -2.78 -9.58 4.55
N THR A 152 -4.06 -9.90 4.38
CA THR A 152 -4.47 -11.00 3.53
C THR A 152 -4.36 -10.67 2.04
N SER A 153 -4.26 -11.70 1.23
CA SER A 153 -4.33 -11.63 -0.22
C SER A 153 -5.41 -12.57 -0.75
N PRO A 154 -6.10 -12.22 -1.85
CA PRO A 154 -6.97 -13.15 -2.55
C PRO A 154 -6.19 -14.17 -3.39
N MET A 155 -4.90 -13.97 -3.63
CA MET A 155 -4.05 -14.84 -4.42
C MET A 155 -3.70 -16.10 -3.64
N THR A 156 -3.98 -17.27 -4.23
CA THR A 156 -3.79 -18.57 -3.58
C THR A 156 -2.34 -18.92 -3.35
N GLU A 157 -1.46 -18.42 -4.19
CA GLU A 157 -0.01 -18.66 -4.19
C GLU A 157 0.79 -17.68 -3.33
N ALA A 158 0.13 -16.66 -2.73
CA ALA A 158 0.78 -15.66 -1.91
C ALA A 158 0.88 -16.12 -0.44
N PRO A 159 2.07 -16.41 0.11
CA PRO A 159 2.24 -16.87 1.48
C PRO A 159 1.80 -15.81 2.50
N LEU A 160 0.84 -16.12 3.35
CA LEU A 160 0.28 -15.16 4.31
C LEU A 160 1.27 -14.73 5.40
N ASN A 161 2.18 -15.63 5.79
CA ASN A 161 3.18 -15.35 6.83
C ASN A 161 4.14 -14.22 6.45
N TYR A 162 4.38 -13.98 5.15
CA TYR A 162 5.24 -12.90 4.69
C TYR A 162 4.58 -11.51 4.75
N ALA A 163 3.25 -11.46 4.84
CA ALA A 163 2.48 -10.24 4.98
C ALA A 163 1.85 -10.06 6.38
N HIS A 164 2.29 -10.86 7.36
CA HIS A 164 1.83 -10.73 8.73
C HIS A 164 2.53 -9.56 9.42
N PRO A 165 1.83 -8.65 10.13
CA PRO A 165 2.43 -7.46 10.73
C PRO A 165 3.62 -7.72 11.66
N LEU A 166 3.68 -8.86 12.33
CA LEU A 166 4.81 -9.21 13.20
C LEU A 166 6.15 -9.40 12.47
N THR A 167 6.15 -9.57 11.13
CA THR A 167 7.40 -9.50 10.35
C THR A 167 8.01 -8.10 10.45
N SER A 168 7.17 -7.07 10.38
CA SER A 168 7.59 -5.67 10.48
C SER A 168 8.10 -5.29 11.88
N ASP A 169 7.67 -5.98 12.95
CA ASP A 169 8.26 -5.81 14.28
C ASP A 169 9.75 -6.16 14.28
N LYS A 170 10.12 -7.30 13.67
CA LYS A 170 11.52 -7.72 13.55
C LYS A 170 12.35 -6.76 12.70
N ILE A 171 11.76 -6.27 11.60
CA ILE A 171 12.42 -5.30 10.71
C ILE A 171 12.66 -3.99 11.46
N ALA A 172 11.65 -3.46 12.16
CA ALA A 172 11.77 -2.21 12.91
C ALA A 172 12.79 -2.27 14.06
N MET A 173 12.96 -3.44 14.69
CA MET A 173 14.02 -3.65 15.69
C MET A 173 15.40 -3.66 15.07
N ALA A 174 15.56 -4.20 13.86
CA ALA A 174 16.84 -4.24 13.15
C ALA A 174 17.20 -2.88 12.50
N PHE A 175 16.20 -2.13 12.06
CA PHE A 175 16.33 -0.87 11.31
C PHE A 175 15.47 0.24 11.97
N PRO A 176 15.91 0.79 13.12
CA PRO A 176 15.10 1.72 13.91
C PRO A 176 14.89 3.09 13.26
N ASN A 177 15.67 3.45 12.25
CA ASN A 177 15.52 4.71 11.51
C ASN A 177 14.79 4.53 10.17
N LEU A 178 14.49 3.30 9.76
CA LEU A 178 13.77 3.01 8.52
C LEU A 178 12.29 3.33 8.70
N THR A 179 11.79 4.35 7.99
CA THR A 179 10.36 4.68 8.01
C THR A 179 9.55 3.64 7.25
N MET A 180 8.54 3.08 7.89
CA MET A 180 7.70 2.02 7.32
C MET A 180 6.22 2.35 7.45
N VAL A 181 5.45 2.05 6.39
CA VAL A 181 3.99 2.11 6.38
C VAL A 181 3.44 0.70 6.17
N LEU A 182 2.63 0.23 7.10
CA LEU A 182 1.93 -1.05 7.03
C LEU A 182 0.58 -0.85 6.36
N ALA A 183 0.42 -1.30 5.12
CA ALA A 183 -0.80 -1.08 4.37
C ALA A 183 -2.01 -1.82 4.98
N HIS A 184 -3.21 -1.28 4.72
CA HIS A 184 -4.49 -1.93 5.02
C HIS A 184 -4.75 -2.21 6.51
N LEU A 185 -4.14 -1.44 7.44
CA LEU A 185 -4.15 -1.74 8.88
C LEU A 185 -3.74 -3.19 9.20
N GLY A 186 -3.02 -3.85 8.29
CA GLY A 186 -2.64 -5.26 8.42
C GLY A 186 -3.82 -6.25 8.38
N HIS A 187 -4.95 -5.87 7.76
CA HIS A 187 -6.18 -6.69 7.76
C HIS A 187 -5.94 -8.14 7.31
N PRO A 188 -6.41 -9.20 8.04
CA PRO A 188 -7.30 -9.16 9.20
C PRO A 188 -6.58 -9.14 10.57
N TRP A 189 -5.29 -8.88 10.63
CA TRP A 189 -4.47 -8.86 11.87
C TRP A 189 -4.29 -7.44 12.41
N GLN A 190 -5.39 -6.66 12.49
CA GLN A 190 -5.34 -5.26 12.96
C GLN A 190 -4.77 -5.13 14.38
N ASN A 191 -5.00 -6.11 15.27
CA ASN A 191 -4.43 -6.11 16.61
C ASN A 191 -2.90 -6.20 16.60
N ASP A 192 -2.35 -7.05 15.73
CA ASP A 192 -0.91 -7.22 15.60
C ASP A 192 -0.28 -5.99 14.92
N CYS A 193 -0.95 -5.45 13.90
CA CYS A 193 -0.55 -4.20 13.26
C CYS A 193 -0.51 -3.04 14.27
N LEU A 194 -1.58 -2.88 15.06
CA LEU A 194 -1.66 -1.90 16.13
C LEU A 194 -0.50 -2.04 17.12
N ALA A 195 -0.18 -3.26 17.55
CA ALA A 195 0.90 -3.51 18.51
C ALA A 195 2.25 -3.06 17.95
N VAL A 196 2.52 -3.32 16.66
CA VAL A 196 3.75 -2.91 15.97
C VAL A 196 3.82 -1.40 15.81
N VAL A 197 2.75 -0.79 15.31
CA VAL A 197 2.67 0.67 15.08
C VAL A 197 2.85 1.45 16.39
N ARG A 198 2.22 0.97 17.47
CA ARG A 198 2.35 1.60 18.79
C ARG A 198 3.77 1.46 19.39
N LYS A 199 4.40 0.31 19.15
CA LYS A 199 5.72 0.00 19.73
C LYS A 199 6.84 0.80 19.08
N HIS A 200 6.78 1.03 17.76
CA HIS A 200 7.88 1.59 16.99
C HIS A 200 7.58 3.01 16.51
N PRO A 201 8.41 4.03 16.84
CA PRO A 201 8.18 5.41 16.41
C PRO A 201 8.24 5.61 14.90
N ASN A 202 9.01 4.78 14.18
CA ASN A 202 9.22 4.84 12.74
C ASN A 202 8.23 3.99 11.93
N VAL A 203 7.22 3.36 12.57
CA VAL A 203 6.23 2.52 11.90
C VAL A 203 4.86 3.19 11.92
N TRP A 204 4.24 3.27 10.77
CA TRP A 204 2.92 3.84 10.49
C TRP A 204 2.01 2.75 9.92
N ALA A 205 0.72 3.01 9.84
CA ALA A 205 -0.22 2.18 9.08
C ALA A 205 -1.07 3.04 8.15
N ASP A 206 -1.71 2.45 7.15
CA ASP A 206 -2.67 3.14 6.32
C ASP A 206 -4.05 2.47 6.29
N VAL A 207 -5.07 3.24 5.87
CA VAL A 207 -6.47 2.80 5.85
C VAL A 207 -6.94 2.29 4.49
N SER A 208 -6.04 2.04 3.57
CA SER A 208 -6.38 1.60 2.22
C SER A 208 -7.19 0.30 2.20
N ALA A 209 -8.06 0.14 1.19
CA ALA A 209 -8.84 -1.06 0.91
C ALA A 209 -9.65 -1.64 2.09
N GLN A 210 -10.18 -0.79 2.98
CA GLN A 210 -10.93 -1.25 4.16
C GLN A 210 -12.46 -1.11 4.03
N TYR A 211 -12.94 -0.16 3.25
CA TYR A 211 -14.35 0.25 3.28
C TYR A 211 -15.36 -0.85 2.93
N TYR A 212 -14.99 -1.81 2.09
CA TYR A 212 -15.89 -2.90 1.70
C TYR A 212 -16.06 -3.98 2.79
N ARG A 213 -15.46 -3.78 3.97
CA ARG A 213 -15.64 -4.60 5.17
C ARG A 213 -16.01 -3.69 6.35
N PRO A 214 -17.19 -3.07 6.38
CA PRO A 214 -17.51 -1.95 7.26
C PRO A 214 -17.36 -2.29 8.74
N TYR A 215 -17.74 -3.49 9.18
CA TYR A 215 -17.54 -3.91 10.57
C TYR A 215 -16.07 -4.06 10.93
N SER A 216 -15.29 -4.73 10.09
CA SER A 216 -13.84 -4.92 10.33
C SER A 216 -13.09 -3.59 10.29
N PHE A 217 -13.50 -2.68 9.41
CA PHE A 217 -12.94 -1.34 9.33
C PHE A 217 -13.25 -0.53 10.59
N TRP A 218 -14.52 -0.49 11.00
CA TRP A 218 -14.91 0.13 12.26
C TRP A 218 -14.14 -0.44 13.44
N GLN A 219 -14.03 -1.77 13.54
CA GLN A 219 -13.32 -2.45 14.62
C GLN A 219 -11.83 -2.06 14.65
N GLY A 220 -11.16 -2.07 13.50
CA GLY A 220 -9.76 -1.66 13.38
C GLY A 220 -9.57 -0.22 13.83
N MET A 221 -10.34 0.72 13.29
CA MET A 221 -10.28 2.14 13.67
C MET A 221 -10.56 2.35 15.17
N ARG A 222 -11.54 1.62 15.72
CA ARG A 222 -11.85 1.68 17.15
C ARG A 222 -10.70 1.21 18.04
N LEU A 223 -9.99 0.16 17.63
CA LEU A 223 -8.81 -0.33 18.35
C LEU A 223 -7.69 0.70 18.36
N PHE A 224 -7.34 1.26 17.20
CA PHE A 224 -6.31 2.31 17.10
C PHE A 224 -6.67 3.54 17.94
N TYR A 225 -7.94 3.92 17.98
CA TYR A 225 -8.42 5.00 18.83
C TYR A 225 -8.27 4.68 20.33
N GLU A 226 -8.71 3.51 20.78
CA GLU A 226 -8.63 3.11 22.21
C GLU A 226 -7.19 3.03 22.72
N TRP A 227 -6.25 2.75 21.83
CA TRP A 227 -4.84 2.68 22.16
C TRP A 227 -4.09 4.00 21.95
N GLY A 228 -4.79 5.05 21.51
CA GLY A 228 -4.26 6.39 21.33
C GLY A 228 -3.17 6.50 20.28
N VAL A 229 -3.35 5.81 19.14
CA VAL A 229 -2.37 5.77 18.02
C VAL A 229 -3.00 6.12 16.66
N THR A 230 -4.14 6.79 16.67
CA THR A 230 -4.77 7.29 15.43
C THR A 230 -3.91 8.34 14.72
N ASP A 231 -3.04 9.00 15.46
CA ASP A 231 -2.02 9.94 14.95
C ASP A 231 -0.98 9.26 14.06
N LYS A 232 -0.87 7.93 14.11
CA LYS A 232 0.04 7.13 13.30
C LYS A 232 -0.62 6.40 12.13
N ILE A 233 -1.84 6.80 11.77
CA ILE A 233 -2.55 6.29 10.62
C ILE A 233 -2.48 7.30 9.48
N LEU A 234 -2.11 6.86 8.28
CA LEU A 234 -2.09 7.65 7.05
C LEU A 234 -3.33 7.34 6.19
N PHE A 235 -3.76 8.34 5.43
CA PHE A 235 -4.77 8.14 4.41
C PHE A 235 -4.16 7.44 3.18
N ALA A 236 -4.85 6.44 2.64
CA ALA A 236 -4.51 5.79 1.38
C ALA A 236 -5.75 5.13 0.76
N SER A 237 -5.74 4.91 -0.54
CA SER A 237 -6.86 4.31 -1.27
C SER A 237 -6.65 2.85 -1.65
N ASP A 238 -5.45 2.44 -2.05
CA ASP A 238 -5.21 1.18 -2.77
C ASP A 238 -5.88 1.19 -4.16
N TRP A 239 -5.77 2.35 -4.85
CA TRP A 239 -6.28 2.46 -6.22
C TRP A 239 -5.58 1.44 -7.13
N PRO A 240 -6.27 0.73 -8.02
CA PRO A 240 -7.67 0.93 -8.43
C PRO A 240 -8.68 0.09 -7.65
N VAL A 241 -8.27 -0.66 -6.64
CA VAL A 241 -9.18 -1.49 -5.83
C VAL A 241 -10.25 -0.62 -5.15
N THR A 242 -9.84 0.57 -4.68
CA THR A 242 -10.72 1.59 -4.13
C THR A 242 -10.29 2.99 -4.56
N ARG A 243 -11.22 3.96 -4.57
CA ARG A 243 -10.91 5.34 -4.95
C ARG A 243 -10.71 6.21 -3.71
N PRO A 244 -9.87 7.27 -3.80
CA PRO A 244 -9.69 8.20 -2.69
C PRO A 244 -11.01 8.76 -2.15
N GLN A 245 -11.92 9.21 -3.04
CA GLN A 245 -13.20 9.76 -2.61
C GLN A 245 -14.05 8.73 -1.85
N ASP A 246 -14.09 7.49 -2.34
CA ASP A 246 -14.83 6.42 -1.67
C ASP A 246 -14.29 6.14 -0.27
N ASN A 247 -12.95 6.14 -0.11
CA ASN A 247 -12.32 5.98 1.20
C ASN A 247 -12.59 7.14 2.14
N ILE A 248 -12.56 8.40 1.66
CA ILE A 248 -12.92 9.59 2.44
C ILE A 248 -14.36 9.46 2.93
N ASP A 249 -15.29 9.13 2.03
CA ASP A 249 -16.72 9.02 2.37
C ASP A 249 -16.99 7.89 3.37
N HIS A 250 -16.28 6.77 3.25
CA HIS A 250 -16.41 5.65 4.17
C HIS A 250 -15.77 5.90 5.53
N LEU A 251 -14.62 6.59 5.56
CA LEU A 251 -14.03 7.05 6.83
C LEU A 251 -15.00 7.96 7.59
N ARG A 252 -15.54 8.98 6.93
CA ARG A 252 -16.55 9.88 7.51
C ARG A 252 -17.84 9.14 7.85
N GLY A 253 -18.17 8.10 7.09
CA GLY A 253 -19.33 7.25 7.32
C GLY A 253 -19.24 6.33 8.54
N LEU A 254 -18.05 6.14 9.15
CA LEU A 254 -17.87 5.23 10.29
C LEU A 254 -18.68 5.65 11.53
N GLU A 255 -18.84 6.94 11.76
CA GLU A 255 -19.68 7.46 12.86
C GLU A 255 -21.14 7.04 12.67
N LYS A 256 -21.68 7.25 11.46
CA LYS A 256 -23.04 6.83 11.13
C LYS A 256 -23.20 5.31 11.24
N PHE A 257 -22.22 4.55 10.73
CA PHE A 257 -22.21 3.10 10.84
C PHE A 257 -22.27 2.65 12.30
N ALA A 258 -21.43 3.22 13.16
CA ALA A 258 -21.42 2.90 14.59
C ALA A 258 -22.78 3.22 15.24
N LYS A 259 -23.36 4.37 14.96
CA LYS A 259 -24.67 4.79 15.49
C LYS A 259 -25.79 3.84 15.05
N ASP A 260 -25.86 3.53 13.76
CA ASP A 260 -26.91 2.67 13.19
C ASP A 260 -26.87 1.25 13.77
N HIS A 261 -25.67 0.76 14.13
CA HIS A 261 -25.45 -0.58 14.69
C HIS A 261 -25.29 -0.59 16.23
N ARG A 262 -25.50 0.55 16.91
CA ARG A 262 -25.32 0.69 18.37
C ARG A 262 -23.93 0.30 18.87
N LEU A 263 -22.92 0.63 18.09
CA LEU A 263 -21.52 0.39 18.41
C LEU A 263 -20.88 1.65 19.02
N PRO A 264 -19.79 1.51 19.79
CA PRO A 264 -19.02 2.66 20.28
C PRO A 264 -18.52 3.54 19.13
N GLN A 265 -18.65 4.86 19.30
CA GLN A 265 -18.19 5.83 18.30
C GLN A 265 -16.74 6.21 18.54
N SER A 266 -16.05 6.58 17.46
CA SER A 266 -14.73 7.24 17.48
C SER A 266 -14.92 8.72 17.18
N PRO A 267 -14.09 9.63 17.73
CA PRO A 267 -14.21 11.05 17.45
C PRO A 267 -14.00 11.38 15.97
N SER A 268 -14.85 12.27 15.46
CA SER A 268 -14.74 12.73 14.05
C SER A 268 -13.45 13.49 13.78
N GLU A 269 -12.87 14.14 14.79
CA GLU A 269 -11.59 14.84 14.71
C GLU A 269 -10.43 13.91 14.35
N ASP A 270 -10.42 12.67 14.87
CA ASP A 270 -9.43 11.65 14.50
C ASP A 270 -9.55 11.25 13.02
N ILE A 271 -10.78 11.12 12.53
CA ILE A 271 -11.07 10.80 11.13
C ILE A 271 -10.54 11.91 10.21
N GLU A 272 -10.86 13.17 10.49
CA GLU A 272 -10.35 14.29 9.71
C GLU A 272 -8.83 14.44 9.85
N GLY A 273 -8.27 14.14 11.03
CA GLY A 273 -6.83 14.07 11.24
C GLY A 273 -6.13 13.06 10.34
N ILE A 274 -6.74 11.89 10.12
CA ILE A 274 -6.20 10.87 9.20
C ILE A 274 -6.29 11.34 7.74
N ILE A 275 -7.45 11.85 7.32
CA ILE A 275 -7.70 12.30 5.94
C ILE A 275 -6.74 13.42 5.54
N ASN A 276 -6.46 14.36 6.44
CA ASN A 276 -5.67 15.55 6.16
C ASN A 276 -4.20 15.46 6.62
N ARG A 277 -3.74 14.30 7.05
CA ARG A 277 -2.36 14.12 7.52
C ARG A 277 -1.36 14.24 6.38
N ASP A 278 -0.32 15.03 6.58
CA ASP A 278 0.73 15.23 5.59
C ASP A 278 1.67 14.00 5.54
N ALA A 279 1.37 13.07 4.64
CA ALA A 279 2.18 11.89 4.42
C ALA A 279 3.52 12.22 3.73
N VAL A 280 3.60 13.33 2.98
CA VAL A 280 4.83 13.76 2.31
C VAL A 280 5.87 14.19 3.33
N GLU A 281 5.47 15.03 4.31
CA GLU A 281 6.33 15.45 5.41
C GLU A 281 6.77 14.26 6.28
N ILE A 282 5.81 13.39 6.65
CA ILE A 282 6.09 12.22 7.51
C ILE A 282 7.07 11.25 6.85
N LEU A 283 6.90 10.99 5.57
CA LEU A 283 7.75 10.06 4.82
C LEU A 283 9.01 10.76 4.26
N ARG A 284 9.11 12.07 4.33
CA ARG A 284 10.23 12.89 3.82
C ARG A 284 10.48 12.65 2.35
N VAL A 285 9.41 12.73 1.53
CA VAL A 285 9.43 12.41 0.09
C VAL A 285 9.07 13.60 -0.80
N ASP A 286 9.32 14.80 -0.36
CA ASP A 286 9.19 16.06 -1.08
C ASP A 286 10.25 16.26 -2.21
#